data_27cbc63d0899182b24c7d334c4efe4ab
#
_entry.id   27cbc63d0899182b24c7d334c4efe4ab
#
_cell.length_a   1.000
_cell.length_b   1.000
_cell.length_c   1.000
_cell.angle_alpha   90.00
_cell.angle_beta   90.00
_cell.angle_gamma   90.00
#
_symmetry.space_group_name_H-M   'P 1'
#
loop_
_entity.id
_entity.type
_entity.pdbx_description
1 polymer ?
#
loop_
_entity_poly.entity_id
_entity_poly.type
_entity_poly.pdbx_seq_one_letter_code
_entity_poly.pdbx_strand_id
1 'polypeptide(L)'
;VLAVVAAFMIGLSVFFKVKVITVSGATVYSPYSIQEASGITEGDNLLTFSRARAASQIRAKLPYVKSVRIGIKLPDTVNIEIKEDSVVYAIQDDTGIWWLMNSDGKVTEMANNSTASNYTQIVGVTLTDPAVGQIGVATERTAAALESTDGTDAASEETTLPTVASTVVTGAEKLDVVLQILVAVEDNDIVGSIASIDVTYLDDIVLWYGTQYQVNLGDGTDTVHPLNYKIACMYDAILQMADYTTGILDVSFTIRENQVVLTPFSS
;
A
#
# COMPACT_ATOMS: atom_id res chain seq x y z
N VAL A 1 -14.24 -52.50 -19.48
CA VAL A 1 -13.31 -51.36 -19.19
C VAL A 1 -14.06 -50.09 -18.93
N LEU A 2 -14.96 -49.64 -19.83
CA LEU A 2 -15.70 -48.38 -19.70
C LEU A 2 -16.57 -48.32 -18.44
N ALA A 3 -17.28 -49.37 -18.10
CA ALA A 3 -18.12 -49.47 -16.90
C ALA A 3 -17.31 -49.41 -15.60
N VAL A 4 -16.12 -50.00 -15.56
CA VAL A 4 -15.22 -49.93 -14.39
C VAL A 4 -14.65 -48.53 -14.21
N VAL A 5 -14.26 -47.87 -15.30
CA VAL A 5 -13.78 -46.46 -15.25
C VAL A 5 -14.91 -45.53 -14.78
N ALA A 6 -16.12 -45.72 -15.29
CA ALA A 6 -17.27 -44.90 -14.86
C ALA A 6 -17.59 -45.15 -13.37
N ALA A 7 -17.60 -46.40 -12.90
CA ALA A 7 -17.82 -46.69 -11.48
C ALA A 7 -16.72 -46.11 -10.58
N PHE A 8 -15.46 -46.15 -11.01
CA PHE A 8 -14.34 -45.52 -10.29
C PHE A 8 -14.47 -44.00 -10.22
N MET A 9 -14.82 -43.35 -11.33
CA MET A 9 -15.06 -41.89 -11.37
C MET A 9 -16.21 -41.46 -10.45
N ILE A 10 -17.31 -42.20 -10.43
CA ILE A 10 -18.42 -41.97 -9.52
C ILE A 10 -17.99 -42.15 -8.06
N GLY A 11 -17.23 -43.21 -7.77
CA GLY A 11 -16.66 -43.47 -6.45
C GLY A 11 -15.79 -42.31 -5.95
N LEU A 12 -14.88 -41.81 -6.79
CA LEU A 12 -14.05 -40.61 -6.47
C LEU A 12 -14.91 -39.37 -6.24
N SER A 13 -15.94 -39.15 -7.04
CA SER A 13 -16.83 -38.01 -6.92
C SER A 13 -17.65 -38.00 -5.62
N VAL A 14 -18.02 -39.16 -5.11
CA VAL A 14 -18.81 -39.29 -3.88
C VAL A 14 -17.93 -39.30 -2.64
N PHE A 15 -16.73 -39.92 -2.73
CA PHE A 15 -15.86 -40.14 -1.58
C PHE A 15 -15.09 -38.86 -1.18
N PHE A 16 -14.64 -38.05 -2.15
CA PHE A 16 -13.85 -36.84 -1.90
C PHE A 16 -14.71 -35.58 -1.87
N LYS A 17 -15.69 -35.54 -0.97
CA LYS A 17 -16.51 -34.34 -0.74
C LYS A 17 -15.99 -33.55 0.46
N VAL A 18 -16.02 -32.21 0.36
CA VAL A 18 -15.70 -31.30 1.46
C VAL A 18 -16.71 -31.53 2.60
N LYS A 19 -16.22 -31.89 3.77
CA LYS A 19 -17.00 -31.96 5.02
C LYS A 19 -16.48 -30.97 6.06
N VAL A 20 -15.19 -30.68 6.04
CA VAL A 20 -14.55 -29.82 7.02
C VAL A 20 -13.78 -28.74 6.29
N ILE A 21 -14.01 -27.48 6.67
CA ILE A 21 -13.23 -26.32 6.23
C ILE A 21 -12.55 -25.72 7.47
N THR A 22 -11.23 -25.72 7.48
CA THR A 22 -10.44 -25.11 8.54
C THR A 22 -9.82 -23.83 8.05
N VAL A 23 -9.83 -22.78 8.89
CA VAL A 23 -9.22 -21.50 8.60
C VAL A 23 -8.18 -21.21 9.66
N SER A 24 -7.01 -20.69 9.24
CA SER A 24 -5.91 -20.31 10.11
C SER A 24 -5.25 -19.02 9.64
N GLY A 25 -4.60 -18.29 10.56
CA GLY A 25 -3.89 -17.03 10.29
C GLY A 25 -4.79 -15.80 10.23
N ALA A 26 -6.07 -15.94 10.55
CA ALA A 26 -7.03 -14.82 10.62
C ALA A 26 -6.99 -14.15 11.99
N THR A 27 -6.94 -12.82 11.99
CA THR A 27 -7.00 -11.95 13.18
C THR A 27 -8.06 -10.86 13.04
N VAL A 28 -8.19 -10.28 11.85
CA VAL A 28 -9.17 -9.23 11.53
C VAL A 28 -10.51 -9.85 11.14
N TYR A 29 -10.48 -10.89 10.30
CA TYR A 29 -11.69 -11.54 9.83
C TYR A 29 -12.03 -12.80 10.60
N SER A 30 -13.33 -13.06 10.77
CA SER A 30 -13.79 -14.31 11.34
C SER A 30 -13.53 -15.48 10.38
N PRO A 31 -13.30 -16.71 10.89
CA PRO A 31 -13.20 -17.88 10.04
C PRO A 31 -14.41 -18.10 9.12
N TYR A 32 -15.59 -17.75 9.62
CA TYR A 32 -16.83 -17.83 8.84
C TYR A 32 -16.83 -16.87 7.64
N SER A 33 -16.42 -15.60 7.84
CA SER A 33 -16.35 -14.61 6.76
C SER A 33 -15.37 -15.04 5.65
N ILE A 34 -14.26 -15.69 6.03
CA ILE A 34 -13.27 -16.21 5.08
C ILE A 34 -13.83 -17.39 4.30
N GLN A 35 -14.50 -18.31 4.98
CA GLN A 35 -15.16 -19.45 4.33
C GLN A 35 -16.22 -18.94 3.33
N GLU A 36 -17.08 -18.01 3.73
CA GLU A 36 -18.10 -17.43 2.86
C GLU A 36 -17.46 -16.72 1.65
N ALA A 37 -16.40 -15.92 1.89
CA ALA A 37 -15.68 -15.25 0.83
C ALA A 37 -15.05 -16.20 -0.18
N SER A 38 -14.58 -17.39 0.28
CA SER A 38 -13.96 -18.41 -0.57
C SER A 38 -14.92 -19.03 -1.59
N GLY A 39 -16.23 -19.01 -1.28
CA GLY A 39 -17.25 -19.69 -2.06
C GLY A 39 -17.14 -21.23 -2.03
N ILE A 40 -16.32 -21.80 -1.12
CA ILE A 40 -16.23 -23.23 -0.91
C ILE A 40 -17.33 -23.67 0.06
N THR A 41 -18.11 -24.66 -0.34
CA THR A 41 -19.23 -25.17 0.46
C THR A 41 -19.05 -26.63 0.82
N GLU A 42 -19.69 -27.05 1.91
CA GLU A 42 -19.79 -28.48 2.22
C GLU A 42 -20.49 -29.23 1.08
N GLY A 43 -19.94 -30.38 0.71
CA GLY A 43 -20.43 -31.18 -0.41
C GLY A 43 -19.72 -30.93 -1.74
N ASP A 44 -18.93 -29.86 -1.87
CA ASP A 44 -18.08 -29.63 -3.03
C ASP A 44 -17.09 -30.78 -3.22
N ASN A 45 -16.69 -31.04 -4.44
CA ASN A 45 -15.70 -32.10 -4.70
C ASN A 45 -14.28 -31.54 -4.54
N LEU A 46 -13.53 -32.13 -3.59
CA LEU A 46 -12.14 -31.76 -3.26
C LEU A 46 -11.16 -31.77 -4.42
N LEU A 47 -11.42 -32.62 -5.42
CA LEU A 47 -10.52 -32.82 -6.56
C LEU A 47 -10.82 -31.87 -7.72
N THR A 48 -12.03 -31.29 -7.77
CA THR A 48 -12.50 -30.49 -8.92
C THR A 48 -12.69 -29.01 -8.61
N PHE A 49 -12.80 -28.60 -7.35
CA PHE A 49 -12.92 -27.17 -7.05
C PHE A 49 -11.62 -26.42 -7.36
N SER A 50 -11.74 -25.17 -7.81
CA SER A 50 -10.59 -24.34 -8.16
C SER A 50 -10.05 -23.57 -6.95
N ARG A 51 -8.92 -24.01 -6.43
CA ARG A 51 -8.20 -23.33 -5.33
C ARG A 51 -7.80 -21.90 -5.71
N ALA A 52 -7.36 -21.70 -6.96
CA ALA A 52 -6.96 -20.38 -7.44
C ALA A 52 -8.14 -19.40 -7.47
N ARG A 53 -9.32 -19.86 -7.92
CA ARG A 53 -10.55 -19.06 -7.93
C ARG A 53 -10.98 -18.69 -6.51
N ALA A 54 -11.00 -19.66 -5.59
CA ALA A 54 -11.36 -19.41 -4.20
C ALA A 54 -10.39 -18.42 -3.53
N ALA A 55 -9.08 -18.58 -3.73
CA ALA A 55 -8.08 -17.64 -3.21
C ALA A 55 -8.25 -16.22 -3.80
N SER A 56 -8.58 -16.11 -5.08
CA SER A 56 -8.86 -14.82 -5.72
C SER A 56 -10.12 -14.16 -5.16
N GLN A 57 -11.19 -14.94 -4.90
CA GLN A 57 -12.43 -14.45 -4.31
C GLN A 57 -12.21 -13.93 -2.88
N ILE A 58 -11.44 -14.64 -2.05
CA ILE A 58 -11.09 -14.19 -0.71
C ILE A 58 -10.38 -12.84 -0.78
N ARG A 59 -9.34 -12.70 -1.61
CA ARG A 59 -8.60 -11.45 -1.74
C ARG A 59 -9.44 -10.29 -2.29
N ALA A 60 -10.39 -10.56 -3.17
CA ALA A 60 -11.26 -9.53 -3.73
C ALA A 60 -12.31 -9.03 -2.72
N LYS A 61 -12.84 -9.92 -1.86
CA LYS A 61 -13.89 -9.59 -0.91
C LYS A 61 -13.36 -9.13 0.45
N LEU A 62 -12.14 -9.52 0.83
CA LEU A 62 -11.54 -9.23 2.13
C LEU A 62 -10.26 -8.39 1.94
N PRO A 63 -10.39 -7.05 2.05
CA PRO A 63 -9.31 -6.10 1.72
C PRO A 63 -8.02 -6.30 2.51
N TYR A 64 -8.12 -6.63 3.81
CA TYR A 64 -6.94 -6.86 4.67
C TYR A 64 -6.21 -8.18 4.41
N VAL A 65 -6.72 -9.05 3.53
CA VAL A 65 -6.04 -10.30 3.20
C VAL A 65 -4.91 -10.04 2.19
N LYS A 66 -3.67 -10.24 2.65
CA LYS A 66 -2.44 -10.13 1.83
C LYS A 66 -2.21 -11.38 1.01
N SER A 67 -2.25 -12.54 1.63
CA SER A 67 -2.02 -13.80 0.92
C SER A 67 -2.96 -14.91 1.39
N VAL A 68 -3.28 -15.82 0.47
CA VAL A 68 -4.16 -16.98 0.71
C VAL A 68 -3.49 -18.24 0.18
N ARG A 69 -3.40 -19.26 1.02
CA ARG A 69 -2.97 -20.60 0.63
C ARG A 69 -4.09 -21.59 0.93
N ILE A 70 -4.56 -22.32 -0.09
CA ILE A 70 -5.61 -23.32 0.07
C ILE A 70 -5.00 -24.69 -0.11
N GLY A 71 -4.98 -25.46 0.97
CA GLY A 71 -4.55 -26.86 1.02
C GLY A 71 -5.73 -27.81 1.05
N ILE A 72 -5.49 -29.05 0.64
CA ILE A 72 -6.43 -30.13 0.74
C ILE A 72 -5.81 -31.21 1.63
N LYS A 73 -6.58 -31.65 2.63
CA LYS A 73 -6.24 -32.80 3.46
C LYS A 73 -7.28 -33.88 3.24
N LEU A 74 -6.85 -34.91 2.53
CA LEU A 74 -7.73 -36.05 2.21
C LEU A 74 -8.18 -36.78 3.49
N PRO A 75 -9.40 -37.34 3.54
CA PRO A 75 -10.30 -37.49 2.37
C PRO A 75 -11.30 -36.34 2.16
N ASP A 76 -11.51 -35.44 3.11
CA ASP A 76 -12.70 -34.58 3.16
C ASP A 76 -12.48 -33.14 3.69
N THR A 77 -11.23 -32.74 3.88
CA THR A 77 -10.91 -31.47 4.54
C THR A 77 -10.23 -30.47 3.60
N VAL A 78 -10.70 -29.19 3.64
CA VAL A 78 -10.01 -28.02 3.03
C VAL A 78 -9.40 -27.20 4.15
N ASN A 79 -8.12 -26.85 4.01
CA ASN A 79 -7.42 -25.93 4.90
C ASN A 79 -7.17 -24.61 4.16
N ILE A 80 -7.70 -23.51 4.70
CA ILE A 80 -7.48 -22.15 4.21
C ILE A 80 -6.55 -21.45 5.20
N GLU A 81 -5.33 -21.20 4.76
CA GLU A 81 -4.33 -20.43 5.50
C GLU A 81 -4.25 -19.05 4.89
N ILE A 82 -4.47 -18.02 5.68
CA ILE A 82 -4.38 -16.63 5.25
C ILE A 82 -3.31 -15.89 6.03
N LYS A 83 -2.73 -14.89 5.38
CA LYS A 83 -1.93 -13.86 6.02
C LYS A 83 -2.66 -12.54 5.82
N GLU A 84 -3.04 -11.92 6.91
CA GLU A 84 -3.63 -10.58 6.93
C GLU A 84 -2.52 -9.53 7.03
N ASP A 85 -2.78 -8.40 6.41
CA ASP A 85 -1.96 -7.21 6.52
C ASP A 85 -2.79 -6.16 7.26
N SER A 86 -2.48 -5.98 8.54
CA SER A 86 -3.14 -4.98 9.38
C SER A 86 -2.44 -3.63 9.35
N VAL A 87 -1.29 -3.55 8.68
CA VAL A 87 -0.57 -2.29 8.51
C VAL A 87 -1.20 -1.51 7.39
N VAL A 88 -1.69 -0.33 7.70
CA VAL A 88 -2.32 0.57 6.76
C VAL A 88 -1.84 2.00 6.98
N TYR A 89 -1.96 2.80 5.93
CA TYR A 89 -1.53 4.18 5.84
C TYR A 89 -2.70 5.04 5.40
N ALA A 90 -2.78 6.28 5.85
CA ALA A 90 -3.85 7.19 5.51
C ALA A 90 -3.44 8.07 4.31
N ILE A 91 -4.27 8.09 3.27
CA ILE A 91 -4.09 8.89 2.06
C ILE A 91 -5.42 9.53 1.69
N GLN A 92 -5.38 10.74 1.14
CA GLN A 92 -6.59 11.42 0.66
C GLN A 92 -6.89 11.09 -0.80
N ASP A 93 -8.18 11.17 -1.14
CA ASP A 93 -8.58 11.24 -2.54
C ASP A 93 -8.59 12.71 -3.04
N ASP A 94 -8.92 12.91 -4.30
CA ASP A 94 -9.00 14.22 -4.95
C ASP A 94 -10.12 15.11 -4.39
N THR A 95 -11.08 14.54 -3.64
CA THR A 95 -12.14 15.25 -2.93
C THR A 95 -11.78 15.60 -1.49
N GLY A 96 -10.63 15.13 -0.98
CA GLY A 96 -10.15 15.34 0.38
C GLY A 96 -10.68 14.33 1.40
N ILE A 97 -11.32 13.25 0.95
CA ILE A 97 -11.76 12.15 1.82
C ILE A 97 -10.55 11.25 2.13
N TRP A 98 -10.43 10.84 3.39
CA TRP A 98 -9.37 9.93 3.82
C TRP A 98 -9.73 8.47 3.50
N TRP A 99 -8.72 7.75 3.05
CA TRP A 99 -8.75 6.32 2.79
C TRP A 99 -7.59 5.63 3.48
N LEU A 100 -7.78 4.40 3.93
CA LEU A 100 -6.69 3.55 4.40
C LEU A 100 -6.24 2.64 3.27
N MET A 101 -4.93 2.51 3.11
CA MET A 101 -4.27 1.74 2.06
C MET A 101 -3.08 0.99 2.66
N ASN A 102 -2.85 -0.24 2.24
CA ASN A 102 -1.66 -0.98 2.66
C ASN A 102 -0.44 -0.69 1.75
N SER A 103 0.72 -1.24 2.11
CA SER A 103 1.96 -1.06 1.35
C SER A 103 1.95 -1.67 -0.06
N ASP A 104 1.03 -2.59 -0.36
CA ASP A 104 0.81 -3.11 -1.72
C ASP A 104 -0.05 -2.15 -2.58
N GLY A 105 -0.45 -1.00 -2.04
CA GLY A 105 -1.31 -0.02 -2.71
C GLY A 105 -2.81 -0.38 -2.67
N LYS A 106 -3.22 -1.40 -1.91
CA LYS A 106 -4.61 -1.83 -1.85
C LYS A 106 -5.39 -0.98 -0.86
N VAL A 107 -6.49 -0.39 -1.32
CA VAL A 107 -7.44 0.37 -0.50
C VAL A 107 -8.23 -0.59 0.39
N THR A 108 -8.21 -0.35 1.70
CA THR A 108 -8.85 -1.23 2.69
C THR A 108 -10.18 -0.71 3.19
N GLU A 109 -10.26 0.58 3.50
CA GLU A 109 -11.50 1.21 3.95
C GLU A 109 -11.46 2.73 3.81
N MET A 110 -12.62 3.37 3.87
CA MET A 110 -12.75 4.81 3.97
C MET A 110 -12.63 5.22 5.45
N ALA A 111 -11.88 6.29 5.73
CA ALA A 111 -11.63 6.77 7.08
C ALA A 111 -12.16 8.20 7.27
N ASN A 112 -12.44 8.56 8.51
CA ASN A 112 -12.64 9.95 8.89
C ASN A 112 -11.31 10.58 9.39
N ASN A 113 -11.28 11.88 9.58
CA ASN A 113 -10.09 12.60 10.05
C ASN A 113 -9.50 12.06 11.35
N SER A 114 -10.37 11.69 12.31
CA SER A 114 -9.94 11.14 13.61
C SER A 114 -9.34 9.74 13.47
N THR A 115 -9.85 8.93 12.54
CA THR A 115 -9.29 7.62 12.25
C THR A 115 -7.96 7.76 11.51
N ALA A 116 -7.92 8.62 10.48
CA ALA A 116 -6.72 8.85 9.67
C ALA A 116 -5.53 9.37 10.49
N SER A 117 -5.77 10.18 11.52
CA SER A 117 -4.71 10.71 12.39
C SER A 117 -4.01 9.67 13.27
N ASN A 118 -4.56 8.44 13.37
CA ASN A 118 -3.92 7.34 14.09
C ASN A 118 -2.93 6.54 13.23
N TYR A 119 -2.85 6.85 11.94
CA TYR A 119 -2.00 6.16 10.98
C TYR A 119 -1.01 7.14 10.35
N THR A 120 0.07 6.62 9.79
CA THR A 120 0.99 7.41 8.98
C THR A 120 0.25 8.08 7.83
N GLN A 121 0.30 9.41 7.75
CA GLN A 121 -0.39 10.18 6.72
C GLN A 121 0.51 10.39 5.50
N ILE A 122 -0.04 10.14 4.32
CA ILE A 122 0.62 10.39 3.05
C ILE A 122 0.11 11.70 2.48
N VAL A 123 1.03 12.60 2.15
CA VAL A 123 0.76 13.97 1.66
C VAL A 123 1.44 14.17 0.30
N GLY A 124 0.85 15.00 -0.53
CA GLY A 124 1.43 15.38 -1.84
C GLY A 124 1.02 14.47 -3.00
N VAL A 125 0.23 13.43 -2.74
CA VAL A 125 -0.42 12.59 -3.74
C VAL A 125 -1.86 12.29 -3.30
N THR A 126 -2.77 12.19 -4.25
CA THR A 126 -4.18 11.88 -4.00
C THR A 126 -4.64 10.71 -4.86
N LEU A 127 -5.54 9.89 -4.29
CA LEU A 127 -6.15 8.80 -5.04
C LEU A 127 -7.29 9.31 -5.93
N THR A 128 -7.46 8.69 -7.08
CA THR A 128 -8.57 8.94 -7.99
C THR A 128 -9.57 7.82 -7.89
N ASP A 129 -10.84 8.14 -7.64
CA ASP A 129 -11.95 7.20 -7.53
C ASP A 129 -11.61 5.91 -6.75
N PRO A 130 -11.04 6.02 -5.52
CA PRO A 130 -10.63 4.84 -4.77
C PRO A 130 -11.83 3.97 -4.39
N ALA A 131 -11.64 2.65 -4.45
CA ALA A 131 -12.65 1.68 -4.07
C ALA A 131 -12.06 0.59 -3.18
N VAL A 132 -12.79 0.23 -2.13
CA VAL A 132 -12.38 -0.81 -1.17
C VAL A 132 -12.07 -2.14 -1.89
N GLY A 133 -10.91 -2.69 -1.61
CA GLY A 133 -10.43 -3.94 -2.20
C GLY A 133 -9.70 -3.78 -3.54
N GLN A 134 -9.66 -2.59 -4.10
CA GLN A 134 -8.95 -2.27 -5.34
C GLN A 134 -7.56 -1.69 -5.05
N ILE A 135 -6.68 -1.76 -6.03
CA ILE A 135 -5.41 -1.03 -5.99
C ILE A 135 -5.69 0.45 -6.25
N GLY A 136 -5.17 1.31 -5.38
CA GLY A 136 -5.26 2.74 -5.52
C GLY A 136 -4.59 3.23 -6.80
N VAL A 137 -5.20 4.20 -7.45
CA VAL A 137 -4.66 4.88 -8.62
C VAL A 137 -4.55 6.35 -8.28
N ALA A 138 -3.45 6.99 -8.61
CA ALA A 138 -3.27 8.43 -8.46
C ALA A 138 -3.18 9.08 -9.84
N THR A 139 -3.95 10.15 -10.02
CA THR A 139 -3.88 11.01 -11.21
C THR A 139 -3.26 12.35 -10.86
N GLU A 140 -2.83 13.06 -11.88
CA GLU A 140 -2.35 14.44 -11.70
C GLU A 140 -3.51 15.34 -11.31
N ARG A 141 -3.33 16.10 -10.24
CA ARG A 141 -4.08 17.34 -10.07
C ARG A 141 -3.45 18.37 -11.02
N THR A 142 -3.99 18.46 -12.23
CA THR A 142 -3.63 19.57 -13.10
C THR A 142 -4.08 20.84 -12.38
N ALA A 143 -3.17 21.74 -12.06
CA ALA A 143 -3.45 23.06 -11.46
C ALA A 143 -4.34 23.97 -12.36
N ALA A 144 -4.94 23.44 -13.40
CA ALA A 144 -5.80 24.10 -14.38
C ALA A 144 -7.28 24.25 -13.94
N ALA A 145 -7.67 23.81 -12.74
CA ALA A 145 -9.08 23.88 -12.33
C ALA A 145 -9.44 25.11 -11.48
N LEU A 146 -8.55 26.11 -11.35
CA LEU A 146 -8.82 27.33 -10.57
C LEU A 146 -8.90 28.63 -11.40
N GLU A 147 -8.89 28.55 -12.73
CA GLU A 147 -9.13 29.74 -13.57
C GLU A 147 -10.23 29.48 -14.59
N SER A 148 -11.46 29.76 -14.21
CA SER A 148 -12.48 30.20 -15.17
C SER A 148 -13.68 30.80 -14.44
N THR A 149 -13.59 32.06 -14.10
CA THR A 149 -14.68 33.04 -14.23
C THR A 149 -14.10 34.43 -14.16
N ASP A 150 -13.64 34.99 -15.26
CA ASP A 150 -14.14 36.27 -15.74
C ASP A 150 -13.65 36.50 -17.19
N GLY A 151 -14.57 36.77 -18.07
CA GLY A 151 -14.26 37.07 -19.45
C GLY A 151 -13.77 38.49 -19.63
N THR A 152 -12.82 38.68 -20.55
CA THR A 152 -12.86 39.83 -21.52
C THR A 152 -11.75 39.61 -22.55
N ASP A 153 -12.11 39.76 -23.82
CA ASP A 153 -11.26 39.79 -25.02
C ASP A 153 -10.07 40.72 -24.94
N ALA A 154 -8.90 40.26 -25.37
CA ALA A 154 -7.98 41.06 -26.26
C ALA A 154 -6.87 40.18 -26.82
N ALA A 155 -6.82 40.12 -28.14
CA ALA A 155 -5.74 39.57 -28.94
C ALA A 155 -4.41 40.28 -28.69
N SER A 156 -3.28 39.56 -28.59
CA SER A 156 -1.97 39.97 -29.09
C SER A 156 -0.88 38.91 -28.92
N GLU A 157 -0.33 38.54 -30.07
CA GLU A 157 1.07 38.18 -30.38
C GLU A 157 1.75 36.99 -29.68
N GLU A 158 1.87 35.99 -30.49
CA GLU A 158 2.76 34.83 -30.41
C GLU A 158 4.22 35.25 -30.21
N THR A 159 4.74 35.04 -28.99
CA THR A 159 6.19 34.99 -28.75
C THR A 159 6.54 33.58 -28.30
N THR A 160 7.05 32.78 -29.26
CA THR A 160 7.61 31.44 -28.98
C THR A 160 8.88 31.58 -28.15
N LEU A 161 8.76 31.43 -26.82
CA LEU A 161 9.88 31.07 -25.97
C LEU A 161 10.05 29.55 -25.98
N PRO A 162 11.29 29.02 -25.98
CA PRO A 162 11.48 27.59 -25.94
C PRO A 162 10.94 27.05 -24.63
N THR A 163 9.87 26.27 -24.72
CA THR A 163 9.34 25.49 -23.59
C THR A 163 10.43 24.52 -23.17
N VAL A 164 11.14 24.83 -22.09
CA VAL A 164 11.84 23.80 -21.31
C VAL A 164 10.76 22.81 -20.92
N ALA A 165 10.85 21.58 -21.46
CA ALA A 165 10.00 20.49 -21.04
C ALA A 165 10.27 20.24 -19.54
N SER A 166 9.55 20.94 -18.69
CA SER A 166 9.44 20.59 -17.27
C SER A 166 8.78 19.21 -17.28
N THR A 167 9.51 18.20 -16.86
CA THR A 167 8.99 16.85 -16.72
C THR A 167 7.94 16.94 -15.59
N VAL A 168 6.68 17.03 -16.00
CA VAL A 168 5.56 17.06 -15.03
C VAL A 168 5.54 15.69 -14.38
N VAL A 169 5.90 15.65 -13.11
CA VAL A 169 5.86 14.42 -12.30
C VAL A 169 4.41 14.00 -12.13
N THR A 170 4.09 12.78 -12.54
CA THR A 170 2.74 12.25 -12.53
C THR A 170 2.30 11.79 -11.13
N GLY A 171 0.99 11.82 -10.83
CA GLY A 171 0.46 11.24 -9.61
C GLY A 171 0.81 9.75 -9.45
N ALA A 172 0.85 9.01 -10.56
CA ALA A 172 1.25 7.60 -10.58
C ALA A 172 2.71 7.41 -10.16
N GLU A 173 3.64 8.24 -10.62
CA GLU A 173 5.05 8.20 -10.19
C GLU A 173 5.20 8.52 -8.70
N LYS A 174 4.44 9.49 -8.18
CA LYS A 174 4.41 9.81 -6.76
C LYS A 174 3.90 8.64 -5.93
N LEU A 175 2.81 7.99 -6.37
CA LEU A 175 2.26 6.84 -5.69
C LEU A 175 3.25 5.66 -5.69
N ASP A 176 3.95 5.42 -6.78
CA ASP A 176 4.98 4.37 -6.86
C ASP A 176 6.12 4.61 -5.88
N VAL A 177 6.60 5.85 -5.77
CA VAL A 177 7.60 6.25 -4.78
C VAL A 177 7.09 6.07 -3.35
N VAL A 178 5.84 6.46 -3.07
CA VAL A 178 5.20 6.20 -1.77
C VAL A 178 5.24 4.71 -1.45
N LEU A 179 4.80 3.84 -2.34
CA LEU A 179 4.78 2.40 -2.10
C LEU A 179 6.17 1.84 -1.81
N GLN A 180 7.22 2.34 -2.47
CA GLN A 180 8.61 1.97 -2.18
C GLN A 180 9.02 2.40 -0.75
N ILE A 181 8.64 3.61 -0.32
CA ILE A 181 8.89 4.10 1.04
C ILE A 181 8.16 3.21 2.06
N LEU A 182 6.88 2.88 1.83
CA LEU A 182 6.08 2.07 2.74
C LEU A 182 6.67 0.68 2.93
N VAL A 183 7.12 0.03 1.86
CA VAL A 183 7.83 -1.26 1.93
C VAL A 183 9.11 -1.13 2.76
N ALA A 184 9.90 -0.09 2.52
CA ALA A 184 11.14 0.11 3.27
C ALA A 184 10.90 0.39 4.76
N VAL A 185 9.81 1.11 5.10
CA VAL A 185 9.39 1.36 6.49
C VAL A 185 8.94 0.07 7.17
N GLU A 186 8.20 -0.80 6.47
CA GLU A 186 7.80 -2.12 6.98
C GLU A 186 9.01 -3.06 7.16
N ASP A 187 9.93 -3.08 6.21
CA ASP A 187 11.13 -3.93 6.26
C ASP A 187 12.05 -3.58 7.45
N ASN A 188 12.03 -2.33 7.91
CA ASN A 188 12.77 -1.87 9.09
C ASN A 188 11.95 -1.91 10.39
N ASP A 189 10.69 -2.38 10.37
CA ASP A 189 9.78 -2.48 11.52
C ASP A 189 9.55 -1.14 12.26
N ILE A 190 9.50 -0.04 11.51
CA ILE A 190 9.36 1.33 12.04
C ILE A 190 8.02 2.01 11.71
N VAL A 191 7.05 1.25 11.22
CA VAL A 191 5.72 1.76 10.81
C VAL A 191 5.08 2.63 11.89
N GLY A 192 5.04 2.14 13.12
CA GLY A 192 4.43 2.86 14.25
C GLY A 192 5.16 4.15 14.67
N SER A 193 6.34 4.38 14.13
CA SER A 193 7.16 5.56 14.44
C SER A 193 7.05 6.66 13.40
N ILE A 194 6.46 6.39 12.23
CA ILE A 194 6.32 7.38 11.15
C ILE A 194 4.97 8.08 11.28
N ALA A 195 5.01 9.41 11.43
CA ALA A 195 3.81 10.24 11.53
C ALA A 195 3.26 10.63 10.15
N SER A 196 4.13 11.08 9.25
CA SER A 196 3.73 11.45 7.90
C SER A 196 4.86 11.30 6.88
N ILE A 197 4.47 11.18 5.62
CA ILE A 197 5.36 11.13 4.45
C ILE A 197 4.83 12.15 3.45
N ASP A 198 5.66 13.13 3.09
CA ASP A 198 5.33 14.17 2.12
C ASP A 198 6.10 13.94 0.82
N VAL A 199 5.37 13.67 -0.24
CA VAL A 199 5.86 13.49 -1.61
C VAL A 199 5.35 14.58 -2.56
N THR A 200 5.07 15.76 -2.00
CA THR A 200 4.65 16.92 -2.81
C THR A 200 5.66 17.19 -3.92
N TYR A 201 6.93 17.08 -3.58
CA TYR A 201 8.06 17.18 -4.52
C TYR A 201 8.88 15.89 -4.45
N LEU A 202 9.07 15.20 -5.59
CA LEU A 202 9.85 13.95 -5.62
C LEU A 202 11.36 14.15 -5.48
N ASP A 203 11.85 15.34 -5.74
CA ASP A 203 13.24 15.76 -5.53
C ASP A 203 13.54 16.22 -4.09
N ASP A 204 12.50 16.39 -3.27
CA ASP A 204 12.60 16.81 -1.88
C ASP A 204 11.56 16.12 -0.99
N ILE A 205 11.70 14.81 -0.83
CA ILE A 205 10.81 13.99 -0.02
C ILE A 205 11.12 14.19 1.46
N VAL A 206 10.07 14.46 2.24
CA VAL A 206 10.18 14.67 3.68
C VAL A 206 9.35 13.63 4.43
N LEU A 207 9.94 13.06 5.48
CA LEU A 207 9.28 12.11 6.38
C LEU A 207 9.37 12.63 7.82
N TRP A 208 8.29 12.47 8.60
CA TRP A 208 8.30 12.75 10.02
C TRP A 208 8.41 11.47 10.83
N TYR A 209 9.52 11.34 11.58
CA TYR A 209 9.70 10.26 12.55
C TYR A 209 9.17 10.72 13.92
N GLY A 210 7.99 10.27 14.26
CA GLY A 210 7.24 10.77 15.40
C GLY A 210 7.03 12.28 15.32
N THR A 211 7.27 12.96 16.43
CA THR A 211 7.31 14.43 16.53
C THR A 211 8.74 14.96 16.72
N GLN A 212 9.73 14.08 16.68
CA GLN A 212 11.11 14.39 17.05
C GLN A 212 11.96 14.78 15.85
N TYR A 213 11.85 14.05 14.75
CA TYR A 213 12.72 14.27 13.61
C TYR A 213 11.93 14.53 12.34
N GLN A 214 12.25 15.65 11.69
CA GLN A 214 11.94 15.84 10.29
C GLN A 214 13.07 15.23 9.48
N VAL A 215 12.78 14.25 8.67
CA VAL A 215 13.79 13.53 7.87
C VAL A 215 13.71 13.98 6.43
N ASN A 216 14.80 14.50 5.91
CA ASN A 216 14.92 14.84 4.49
C ASN A 216 15.51 13.62 3.76
N LEU A 217 14.68 12.94 2.94
CA LEU A 217 15.08 11.84 2.08
C LEU A 217 15.62 12.34 0.72
N GLY A 218 15.33 13.61 0.36
CA GLY A 218 15.69 14.20 -0.93
C GLY A 218 15.04 13.51 -2.12
N ASP A 219 15.80 13.31 -3.18
CA ASP A 219 15.31 12.73 -4.43
C ASP A 219 14.89 11.25 -4.27
N GLY A 220 13.59 10.99 -4.49
CA GLY A 220 12.98 9.66 -4.48
C GLY A 220 13.34 8.78 -5.67
N THR A 221 13.90 9.37 -6.72
CA THR A 221 14.32 8.67 -7.95
C THR A 221 15.81 8.38 -7.98
N ASP A 222 16.55 8.72 -6.91
CA ASP A 222 17.98 8.48 -6.79
C ASP A 222 18.31 6.99 -6.85
N THR A 223 19.04 6.58 -7.88
CA THR A 223 19.46 5.18 -8.09
C THR A 223 20.75 4.83 -7.37
N VAL A 224 21.54 5.81 -6.95
CA VAL A 224 22.80 5.61 -6.23
C VAL A 224 22.52 5.32 -4.75
N HIS A 225 21.59 6.10 -4.16
CA HIS A 225 21.12 5.92 -2.80
C HIS A 225 19.59 5.70 -2.83
N PRO A 226 19.12 4.49 -3.11
CA PRO A 226 17.71 4.21 -3.21
C PRO A 226 16.99 4.38 -1.85
N LEU A 227 15.68 4.60 -1.88
CA LEU A 227 14.88 4.94 -0.69
C LEU A 227 15.02 3.93 0.46
N ASN A 228 15.09 2.63 0.16
CA ASN A 228 15.30 1.59 1.18
C ASN A 228 16.65 1.76 1.91
N TYR A 229 17.70 2.16 1.19
CA TYR A 229 19.00 2.45 1.80
C TYR A 229 18.95 3.71 2.66
N LYS A 230 18.32 4.79 2.17
CA LYS A 230 18.16 6.05 2.93
C LYS A 230 17.38 5.83 4.23
N ILE A 231 16.29 5.05 4.18
CA ILE A 231 15.46 4.72 5.35
C ILE A 231 16.23 3.86 6.35
N ALA A 232 17.00 2.89 5.90
CA ALA A 232 17.85 2.09 6.78
C ALA A 232 18.92 2.97 7.47
N CYS A 233 19.61 3.85 6.73
CA CYS A 233 20.58 4.80 7.29
C CYS A 233 19.94 5.77 8.28
N MET A 234 18.72 6.25 8.00
CA MET A 234 17.93 7.06 8.92
C MET A 234 17.71 6.32 10.24
N TYR A 235 17.23 5.08 10.18
CA TYR A 235 16.92 4.30 11.36
C TYR A 235 18.16 3.97 12.18
N ASP A 236 19.24 3.56 11.54
CA ASP A 236 20.53 3.31 12.20
C ASP A 236 21.07 4.58 12.89
N ALA A 237 20.90 5.75 12.29
CA ALA A 237 21.31 7.00 12.90
C ALA A 237 20.44 7.34 14.13
N ILE A 238 19.13 7.18 14.04
CA ILE A 238 18.20 7.43 15.15
C ILE A 238 18.50 6.52 16.34
N LEU A 239 18.82 5.25 16.13
CA LEU A 239 19.19 4.32 17.19
C LEU A 239 20.47 4.72 17.95
N GLN A 240 21.33 5.52 17.35
CA GLN A 240 22.57 6.01 17.95
C GLN A 240 22.39 7.36 18.65
N MET A 241 21.24 8.01 18.48
CA MET A 241 20.96 9.32 19.08
C MET A 241 20.38 9.18 20.49
N ALA A 242 20.58 10.22 21.29
CA ALA A 242 19.94 10.28 22.60
C ALA A 242 18.44 10.60 22.46
N ASP A 243 17.61 10.01 23.34
CA ASP A 243 16.13 10.10 23.30
C ASP A 243 15.57 11.53 23.36
N TYR A 244 16.38 12.50 23.79
CA TYR A 244 15.97 13.91 23.91
C TYR A 244 16.40 14.80 22.74
N THR A 245 17.03 14.24 21.71
CA THR A 245 17.41 15.02 20.53
C THR A 245 16.21 15.23 19.62
N THR A 246 16.12 16.41 19.03
CA THR A 246 15.11 16.77 18.03
C THR A 246 15.75 17.61 16.93
N GLY A 247 15.31 17.48 15.69
CA GLY A 247 15.90 18.25 14.61
C GLY A 247 15.54 17.75 13.21
N ILE A 248 16.23 18.31 12.23
CA ILE A 248 16.19 17.87 10.84
C ILE A 248 17.31 16.85 10.63
N LEU A 249 16.95 15.66 10.21
CA LEU A 249 17.85 14.57 9.87
C LEU A 249 17.96 14.49 8.35
N ASP A 250 19.10 14.83 7.79
CA ASP A 250 19.33 14.77 6.35
C ASP A 250 19.98 13.44 5.97
N VAL A 251 19.26 12.66 5.18
CA VAL A 251 19.70 11.38 4.58
C VAL A 251 19.59 11.44 3.04
N SER A 252 19.49 12.65 2.48
CA SER A 252 19.48 12.85 1.03
C SER A 252 20.85 12.57 0.40
N PHE A 253 21.93 12.63 1.23
CA PHE A 253 23.35 12.55 0.84
C PHE A 253 23.81 13.66 -0.12
N THR A 254 23.00 14.71 -0.28
CA THR A 254 23.33 15.89 -1.09
C THR A 254 24.28 16.85 -0.37
N ILE A 255 24.16 16.98 0.97
CA ILE A 255 25.00 17.85 1.79
C ILE A 255 26.37 17.22 2.01
N ARG A 256 26.39 15.92 2.36
CA ARG A 256 27.61 15.12 2.55
C ARG A 256 27.40 13.73 2.03
N GLU A 257 28.19 13.34 1.08
CA GLU A 257 28.15 12.01 0.50
C GLU A 257 28.33 10.93 1.57
N ASN A 258 27.40 9.98 1.64
CA ASN A 258 27.41 8.84 2.58
C ASN A 258 27.45 9.22 4.09
N GLN A 259 26.99 10.41 4.46
CA GLN A 259 26.91 10.83 5.86
C GLN A 259 25.51 11.37 6.19
N VAL A 260 24.93 10.85 7.25
CA VAL A 260 23.70 11.38 7.84
C VAL A 260 24.06 12.64 8.65
N VAL A 261 23.30 13.73 8.44
CA VAL A 261 23.53 15.03 9.09
C VAL A 261 22.34 15.38 9.95
N LEU A 262 22.55 15.63 11.25
CA LEU A 262 21.55 16.15 12.16
C LEU A 262 21.72 17.66 12.36
N THR A 263 20.68 18.42 12.10
CA THR A 263 20.58 19.84 12.43
C THR A 263 19.52 20.02 13.52
N PRO A 264 19.90 20.29 14.79
CA PRO A 264 18.93 20.46 15.86
C PRO A 264 17.96 21.61 15.58
N PHE A 265 16.70 21.48 16.02
CA PHE A 265 15.78 22.61 16.01
C PHE A 265 16.30 23.67 16.97
N SER A 266 16.31 24.94 16.52
CA SER A 266 16.61 26.08 17.41
C SER A 266 15.49 26.21 18.44
N SER A 267 15.88 26.16 19.72
CA SER A 267 14.99 26.41 20.87
C SER A 267 14.51 27.85 20.94
#